data_4003d3e64dffd6775e0d480dd0bd9c84
#
_entry.id   4003d3e64dffd6775e0d480dd0bd9c84
#
_cell.length_a   1.000
_cell.length_b   1.000
_cell.length_c   1.000
_cell.angle_alpha   90.00
_cell.angle_beta   90.00
_cell.angle_gamma   90.00
#
_symmetry.space_group_name_H-M   'P 1'
#
loop_
_entity.id
_entity.type
_entity.pdbx_description
1 polymer ?
#
loop_
_entity_poly.entity_id
_entity_poly.type
_entity_poly.pdbx_seq_one_letter_code
_entity_poly.pdbx_strand_id
1 'polypeptide(L)'
;MSEALKLELDVALDEALDSEARNNEKVVAWTRIIVLGLTNVVGLLTHETMAGMQWWEGMQGRMMLAWLAVSFGILALLRVTWNRWFSYLIPLFDGLALLAVLFNGRAVLMETNHPAWTSAVAAAGCALLMVVGAIRLRVGATVFSCVAGLGIYVAVMWPYTTPNHFTSTAAMVGLAGVVAWLTFITRRLARARRTRGMLSRFLPDSVVDAAHDDPLALLTQARSADVTVLFTDIRGFTTWSESRSPTEVMSMLNNVQGALAGEVARHGGTVDKFLGDGMLAFFEGPEHADRAVDTAVACIRVAGTFQDLKVGAGLQSGEVVIGCLGQQRLEFTVLGDTVNTASRLESMTKELGVPILAGDGVASRSKRTLEPVAEVSIRGKAAKMQVYSRSIDPM
;
A
#
# COMPACT_ATOMS: atom_id res chain seq x y z
N MET A 1 -15.93 -17.85 -4.34
CA MET A 1 -14.46 -17.89 -4.36
C MET A 1 -14.07 -19.34 -4.08
N SER A 2 -13.37 -20.02 -5.01
CA SER A 2 -12.99 -21.44 -4.84
C SER A 2 -11.99 -21.55 -3.66
N GLU A 3 -11.98 -22.71 -2.98
CA GLU A 3 -11.01 -22.96 -1.89
C GLU A 3 -9.55 -22.81 -2.38
N ALA A 4 -9.27 -23.15 -3.63
CA ALA A 4 -7.96 -22.96 -4.25
C ALA A 4 -7.55 -21.47 -4.31
N LEU A 5 -8.48 -20.58 -4.69
CA LEU A 5 -8.20 -19.13 -4.76
C LEU A 5 -8.01 -18.51 -3.37
N LYS A 6 -8.72 -19.04 -2.35
CA LYS A 6 -8.48 -18.63 -0.94
C LYS A 6 -7.09 -19.06 -0.48
N LEU A 7 -6.69 -20.28 -0.80
CA LEU A 7 -5.40 -20.82 -0.42
C LEU A 7 -4.25 -20.03 -1.08
N GLU A 8 -4.36 -19.71 -2.38
CA GLU A 8 -3.38 -18.88 -3.09
C GLU A 8 -3.29 -17.46 -2.51
N LEU A 9 -4.44 -16.86 -2.16
CA LEU A 9 -4.47 -15.53 -1.54
C LEU A 9 -3.85 -15.53 -0.13
N ASP A 10 -4.11 -16.57 0.66
CA ASP A 10 -3.54 -16.73 2.00
C ASP A 10 -2.02 -16.96 1.91
N VAL A 11 -1.54 -17.75 0.95
CA VAL A 11 -0.10 -17.97 0.71
C VAL A 11 0.58 -16.67 0.28
N ALA A 12 0.02 -15.93 -0.68
CA ALA A 12 0.58 -14.66 -1.13
C ALA A 12 0.58 -13.59 -0.02
N LEU A 13 -0.45 -13.61 0.86
CA LEU A 13 -0.51 -12.73 2.02
C LEU A 13 0.58 -13.08 3.06
N ASP A 14 0.78 -14.37 3.32
CA ASP A 14 1.81 -14.84 4.26
C ASP A 14 3.23 -14.51 3.74
N GLU A 15 3.50 -14.69 2.45
CA GLU A 15 4.77 -14.30 1.82
C GLU A 15 5.03 -12.79 1.92
N ALA A 16 4.01 -11.97 1.67
CA ALA A 16 4.13 -10.52 1.82
C ALA A 16 4.40 -10.09 3.26
N LEU A 17 3.72 -10.72 4.24
CA LEU A 17 3.93 -10.49 5.67
C LEU A 17 5.33 -10.92 6.12
N ASP A 18 5.82 -12.03 5.61
CA ASP A 18 7.17 -12.53 5.93
C ASP A 18 8.27 -11.66 5.31
N SER A 19 8.08 -11.16 4.09
CA SER A 19 8.98 -10.19 3.46
C SER A 19 9.10 -8.90 4.29
N GLU A 20 7.98 -8.37 4.75
CA GLU A 20 7.96 -7.16 5.59
C GLU A 20 8.57 -7.41 6.97
N ALA A 21 8.26 -8.56 7.58
CA ALA A 21 8.87 -8.96 8.86
C ALA A 21 10.39 -9.07 8.75
N ARG A 22 10.90 -9.65 7.66
CA ARG A 22 12.33 -9.71 7.36
C ARG A 22 12.97 -8.33 7.23
N ASN A 23 12.30 -7.38 6.55
CA ASN A 23 12.80 -6.02 6.42
C ASN A 23 12.82 -5.29 7.77
N ASN A 24 11.80 -5.46 8.59
CA ASN A 24 11.76 -4.89 9.92
C ASN A 24 12.88 -5.44 10.82
N GLU A 25 13.20 -6.75 10.74
CA GLU A 25 14.33 -7.31 11.49
C GLU A 25 15.70 -6.76 11.01
N LYS A 26 15.84 -6.46 9.72
CA LYS A 26 17.05 -5.77 9.24
C LYS A 26 17.19 -4.36 9.81
N VAL A 27 16.08 -3.61 9.88
CA VAL A 27 16.06 -2.28 10.51
C VAL A 27 16.44 -2.39 11.99
N VAL A 28 15.87 -3.36 12.72
CA VAL A 28 16.22 -3.66 14.12
C VAL A 28 17.69 -4.00 14.28
N ALA A 29 18.24 -4.85 13.39
CA ALA A 29 19.65 -5.23 13.42
C ALA A 29 20.57 -4.02 13.19
N TRP A 30 20.25 -3.13 12.27
CA TRP A 30 20.98 -1.87 12.06
C TRP A 30 20.88 -0.93 13.26
N THR A 31 19.68 -0.74 13.83
CA THR A 31 19.48 0.08 15.04
C THR A 31 20.33 -0.44 16.18
N ARG A 32 20.39 -1.76 16.39
CA ARG A 32 21.22 -2.40 17.41
C ARG A 32 22.71 -2.15 17.18
N ILE A 33 23.20 -2.32 15.96
CA ILE A 33 24.60 -2.07 15.60
C ILE A 33 24.98 -0.61 15.88
N ILE A 34 24.12 0.34 15.51
CA ILE A 34 24.34 1.77 15.76
C ILE A 34 24.40 2.06 17.26
N VAL A 35 23.40 1.57 18.02
CA VAL A 35 23.35 1.80 19.48
C VAL A 35 24.54 1.17 20.19
N LEU A 36 24.86 -0.09 19.91
CA LEU A 36 26.02 -0.76 20.53
C LEU A 36 27.33 -0.12 20.08
N GLY A 37 27.46 0.29 18.82
CA GLY A 37 28.62 1.01 18.31
C GLY A 37 28.84 2.32 19.05
N LEU A 38 27.80 3.16 19.17
CA LEU A 38 27.87 4.42 19.92
C LEU A 38 28.21 4.19 21.39
N THR A 39 27.58 3.18 22.03
CA THR A 39 27.87 2.85 23.44
C THR A 39 29.33 2.42 23.65
N ASN A 40 29.89 1.62 22.73
CA ASN A 40 31.31 1.26 22.77
C ASN A 40 32.22 2.46 22.57
N VAL A 41 31.91 3.38 21.62
CA VAL A 41 32.66 4.61 21.40
C VAL A 41 32.63 5.52 22.63
N VAL A 42 31.46 5.70 23.26
CA VAL A 42 31.33 6.46 24.50
C VAL A 42 32.14 5.80 25.61
N GLY A 43 32.08 4.47 25.76
CA GLY A 43 32.90 3.72 26.70
C GLY A 43 34.39 3.93 26.52
N LEU A 44 34.87 3.92 25.29
CA LEU A 44 36.27 4.20 24.94
C LEU A 44 36.70 5.65 25.35
N LEU A 45 35.82 6.62 25.08
CA LEU A 45 36.14 8.03 25.37
C LEU A 45 36.08 8.40 26.85
N THR A 46 35.23 7.70 27.64
CA THR A 46 35.03 8.03 29.07
C THR A 46 35.96 7.25 30.02
N HIS A 47 36.49 6.12 29.60
CA HIS A 47 37.21 5.20 30.48
C HIS A 47 38.68 5.62 30.73
N GLU A 48 39.30 6.36 29.83
CA GLU A 48 40.67 6.93 30.07
C GLU A 48 40.72 7.94 31.24
N THR A 49 39.57 8.47 31.64
CA THR A 49 39.47 9.50 32.67
C THR A 49 39.22 8.96 34.10
N MET A 50 38.82 7.70 34.29
CA MET A 50 38.37 7.27 35.64
C MET A 50 39.17 6.15 36.32
N ALA A 51 39.91 5.27 35.63
CA ALA A 51 40.55 4.14 36.30
C ALA A 51 41.85 3.58 35.72
N GLY A 52 42.47 4.20 34.71
CA GLY A 52 43.73 3.70 34.12
C GLY A 52 43.63 2.34 33.41
N MET A 53 42.46 1.74 33.34
CA MET A 53 42.18 0.46 32.69
C MET A 53 41.50 0.68 31.34
N GLN A 54 41.98 0.03 30.31
CA GLN A 54 41.39 0.20 28.97
C GLN A 54 40.00 -0.46 28.94
N TRP A 55 39.00 0.19 28.30
CA TRP A 55 37.60 -0.26 28.24
C TRP A 55 37.43 -1.73 27.80
N TRP A 56 38.20 -2.18 26.82
CA TRP A 56 38.15 -3.56 26.32
C TRP A 56 38.80 -4.61 27.23
N GLU A 57 39.54 -4.20 28.25
CA GLU A 57 40.13 -5.11 29.26
C GLU A 57 39.11 -5.50 30.30
N GLY A 58 38.10 -4.66 30.54
CA GLY A 58 36.99 -4.93 31.41
C GLY A 58 36.02 -5.97 30.80
N MET A 59 35.43 -6.81 31.65
CA MET A 59 34.46 -7.84 31.25
C MET A 59 33.27 -7.26 30.51
N GLN A 60 32.79 -6.08 30.90
CA GLN A 60 31.65 -5.40 30.27
C GLN A 60 31.95 -4.97 28.83
N GLY A 61 33.10 -4.37 28.59
CA GLY A 61 33.53 -3.97 27.24
C GLY A 61 33.63 -5.16 26.29
N ARG A 62 34.22 -6.27 26.78
CA ARG A 62 34.27 -7.53 25.99
C ARG A 62 32.91 -8.09 25.67
N MET A 63 31.96 -8.04 26.60
CA MET A 63 30.59 -8.50 26.36
C MET A 63 29.85 -7.61 25.34
N MET A 64 30.02 -6.30 25.42
CA MET A 64 29.40 -5.36 24.46
C MET A 64 30.00 -5.52 23.05
N LEU A 65 31.33 -5.72 22.94
CA LEU A 65 31.98 -6.00 21.66
C LEU A 65 31.52 -7.34 21.09
N ALA A 66 31.38 -8.38 21.92
CA ALA A 66 30.83 -9.67 21.49
C ALA A 66 29.38 -9.52 21.02
N TRP A 67 28.55 -8.76 21.73
CA TRP A 67 27.16 -8.48 21.31
C TRP A 67 27.11 -7.73 19.97
N LEU A 68 28.00 -6.76 19.76
CA LEU A 68 28.14 -6.05 18.49
C LEU A 68 28.52 -7.00 17.36
N ALA A 69 29.52 -7.88 17.56
CA ALA A 69 29.97 -8.85 16.57
C ALA A 69 28.84 -9.83 16.17
N VAL A 70 28.09 -10.35 17.15
CA VAL A 70 26.95 -11.22 16.91
C VAL A 70 25.85 -10.46 16.15
N SER A 71 25.67 -9.17 16.41
CA SER A 71 24.67 -8.34 15.69
C SER A 71 24.98 -8.21 14.20
N PHE A 72 26.26 -8.10 13.82
CA PHE A 72 26.67 -8.19 12.41
C PHE A 72 26.41 -9.57 11.82
N GLY A 73 26.68 -10.64 12.58
CA GLY A 73 26.35 -12.02 12.18
C GLY A 73 24.86 -12.22 11.92
N ILE A 74 24.00 -11.71 12.80
CA ILE A 74 22.52 -11.74 12.63
C ILE A 74 22.12 -10.97 11.36
N LEU A 75 22.69 -9.78 11.12
CA LEU A 75 22.40 -9.00 9.92
C LEU A 75 22.80 -9.75 8.64
N ALA A 76 23.96 -10.41 8.65
CA ALA A 76 24.41 -11.25 7.53
C ALA A 76 23.48 -12.45 7.32
N LEU A 77 23.07 -13.13 8.38
CA LEU A 77 22.14 -14.25 8.33
C LEU A 77 20.77 -13.83 7.76
N LEU A 78 20.24 -12.68 8.16
CA LEU A 78 18.98 -12.14 7.65
C LEU A 78 19.02 -11.77 6.16
N ARG A 79 20.21 -11.62 5.56
CA ARG A 79 20.35 -11.42 4.11
C ARG A 79 20.18 -12.72 3.32
N VAL A 80 20.56 -13.85 3.90
CA VAL A 80 20.57 -15.17 3.24
C VAL A 80 19.28 -15.93 3.53
N THR A 81 18.89 -16.01 4.81
CA THR A 81 17.75 -16.83 5.24
C THR A 81 16.74 -16.02 6.03
N TRP A 82 15.48 -16.46 5.96
CA TRP A 82 14.40 -15.94 6.79
C TRP A 82 13.59 -17.08 7.38
N ASN A 83 13.27 -16.97 8.68
CA ASN A 83 12.31 -17.82 9.36
C ASN A 83 11.53 -16.97 10.37
N ARG A 84 10.21 -17.17 10.45
CA ARG A 84 9.31 -16.43 11.36
C ARG A 84 9.72 -16.51 12.84
N TRP A 85 10.43 -17.55 13.24
CA TRP A 85 10.96 -17.69 14.60
C TRP A 85 12.04 -16.66 14.95
N PHE A 86 12.72 -16.08 13.98
CA PHE A 86 13.73 -15.03 14.23
C PHE A 86 13.15 -13.82 14.94
N SER A 87 11.86 -13.48 14.72
CA SER A 87 11.18 -12.40 15.45
C SER A 87 11.05 -12.65 16.97
N TYR A 88 11.27 -13.87 17.43
CA TYR A 88 11.29 -14.23 18.85
C TYR A 88 12.69 -14.55 19.36
N LEU A 89 13.50 -15.27 18.59
CA LEU A 89 14.85 -15.67 18.99
C LEU A 89 15.79 -14.48 19.11
N ILE A 90 15.67 -13.49 18.22
CA ILE A 90 16.51 -12.31 18.27
C ILE A 90 16.22 -11.45 19.52
N PRO A 91 14.96 -11.12 19.88
CA PRO A 91 14.66 -10.45 21.16
C PRO A 91 15.08 -11.22 22.38
N LEU A 92 14.96 -12.56 22.36
CA LEU A 92 15.45 -13.40 23.44
C LEU A 92 16.97 -13.25 23.63
N PHE A 93 17.70 -13.30 22.52
CA PHE A 93 19.16 -13.08 22.54
C PHE A 93 19.50 -11.68 23.07
N ASP A 94 18.81 -10.63 22.60
CA ASP A 94 19.01 -9.25 23.05
C ASP A 94 18.73 -9.10 24.55
N GLY A 95 17.65 -9.74 25.03
CA GLY A 95 17.30 -9.76 26.44
C GLY A 95 18.36 -10.44 27.30
N LEU A 96 18.85 -11.60 26.88
CA LEU A 96 19.91 -12.34 27.58
C LEU A 96 21.25 -11.57 27.59
N ALA A 97 21.61 -10.94 26.47
CA ALA A 97 22.80 -10.12 26.37
C ALA A 97 22.71 -8.88 27.28
N LEU A 98 21.56 -8.20 27.29
CA LEU A 98 21.31 -7.08 28.18
C LEU A 98 21.37 -7.49 29.66
N LEU A 99 20.72 -8.59 30.01
CA LEU A 99 20.76 -9.14 31.36
C LEU A 99 22.19 -9.44 31.81
N ALA A 100 22.98 -10.07 30.95
CA ALA A 100 24.37 -10.40 31.25
C ALA A 100 25.23 -9.14 31.48
N VAL A 101 25.09 -8.12 30.62
CA VAL A 101 25.79 -6.83 30.78
C VAL A 101 25.41 -6.13 32.08
N LEU A 102 24.10 -6.04 32.37
CA LEU A 102 23.60 -5.37 33.58
C LEU A 102 24.00 -6.13 34.85
N PHE A 103 23.94 -7.46 34.82
CA PHE A 103 24.30 -8.29 35.98
C PHE A 103 25.79 -8.20 36.31
N ASN A 104 26.67 -8.21 35.34
CA ASN A 104 28.10 -8.00 35.52
C ASN A 104 28.43 -6.57 35.98
N GLY A 105 27.72 -5.56 35.39
CA GLY A 105 27.87 -4.16 35.80
C GLY A 105 27.45 -3.86 37.23
N ARG A 106 26.58 -4.70 37.80
CA ARG A 106 26.08 -4.55 39.14
C ARG A 106 27.19 -4.54 40.24
N ALA A 107 28.21 -5.37 40.08
CA ALA A 107 29.31 -5.43 41.03
C ALA A 107 30.08 -4.12 41.09
N VAL A 108 30.42 -3.54 39.91
CA VAL A 108 31.11 -2.26 39.78
C VAL A 108 30.27 -1.10 40.31
N LEU A 109 28.97 -1.13 40.07
CA LEU A 109 28.03 -0.08 40.51
C LEU A 109 27.72 -0.14 42.02
N MET A 110 27.90 -1.27 42.68
CA MET A 110 27.82 -1.40 44.11
C MET A 110 28.96 -0.70 44.84
N GLU A 111 30.18 -0.71 44.26
CA GLU A 111 31.35 -0.04 44.83
C GLU A 111 31.26 1.47 44.78
N THR A 112 30.50 2.02 43.78
CA THR A 112 30.42 3.46 43.59
C THR A 112 29.37 4.17 44.45
N ASN A 113 28.58 3.47 45.25
CA ASN A 113 27.53 3.98 46.15
C ASN A 113 26.51 4.96 45.51
N HIS A 114 26.26 4.84 44.20
CA HIS A 114 25.29 5.66 43.44
C HIS A 114 24.12 4.84 42.89
N PRO A 115 23.16 4.40 43.71
CA PRO A 115 22.02 3.52 43.31
C PRO A 115 21.12 4.19 42.27
N ALA A 116 21.05 5.50 42.22
CA ALA A 116 20.26 6.26 41.23
C ALA A 116 20.77 6.07 39.78
N TRP A 117 22.08 6.03 39.58
CA TRP A 117 22.71 5.81 38.27
C TRP A 117 22.45 4.38 37.78
N THR A 118 22.53 3.41 38.66
CA THR A 118 22.27 1.99 38.35
C THR A 118 20.85 1.79 37.82
N SER A 119 19.87 2.40 38.50
CA SER A 119 18.47 2.29 38.12
C SER A 119 18.19 2.98 36.79
N ALA A 120 18.84 4.13 36.53
CA ALA A 120 18.68 4.86 35.28
C ALA A 120 19.25 4.08 34.07
N VAL A 121 20.46 3.52 34.20
CA VAL A 121 21.09 2.73 33.12
C VAL A 121 20.32 1.46 32.85
N ALA A 122 19.88 0.73 33.89
CA ALA A 122 19.06 -0.46 33.72
C ALA A 122 17.71 -0.13 33.07
N ALA A 123 17.04 0.94 33.50
CA ALA A 123 15.78 1.38 32.93
C ALA A 123 15.94 1.77 31.45
N ALA A 124 17.00 2.52 31.09
CA ALA A 124 17.28 2.91 29.70
C ALA A 124 17.52 1.71 28.78
N GLY A 125 18.30 0.71 29.22
CA GLY A 125 18.54 -0.51 28.47
C GLY A 125 17.28 -1.34 28.28
N CYS A 126 16.47 -1.52 29.32
CA CYS A 126 15.20 -2.24 29.24
C CYS A 126 14.17 -1.48 28.40
N ALA A 127 14.10 -0.15 28.49
CA ALA A 127 13.24 0.67 27.65
C ALA A 127 13.61 0.55 26.17
N LEU A 128 14.91 0.55 25.85
CA LEU A 128 15.40 0.34 24.48
C LEU A 128 14.97 -1.03 23.95
N LEU A 129 15.07 -2.10 24.74
CA LEU A 129 14.61 -3.44 24.36
C LEU A 129 13.12 -3.45 24.03
N MET A 130 12.28 -2.75 24.80
CA MET A 130 10.84 -2.63 24.57
C MET A 130 10.55 -1.88 23.27
N VAL A 131 11.19 -0.72 23.04
CA VAL A 131 11.00 0.13 21.86
C VAL A 131 11.45 -0.61 20.59
N VAL A 132 12.62 -1.27 20.64
CA VAL A 132 13.12 -2.08 19.52
C VAL A 132 12.18 -3.26 19.22
N GLY A 133 11.56 -3.83 20.25
CA GLY A 133 10.49 -4.82 20.09
C GLY A 133 9.29 -4.31 19.31
N ALA A 134 8.91 -3.04 19.47
CA ALA A 134 7.79 -2.42 18.77
C ALA A 134 8.04 -2.24 17.26
N ILE A 135 9.28 -1.98 16.85
CA ILE A 135 9.67 -1.81 15.44
C ILE A 135 9.34 -3.06 14.62
N ARG A 136 9.31 -4.23 15.26
CA ARG A 136 8.98 -5.51 14.60
C ARG A 136 7.55 -5.60 14.10
N LEU A 137 6.66 -4.73 14.56
CA LEU A 137 5.23 -4.69 14.21
C LEU A 137 4.49 -6.03 14.42
N ARG A 138 5.02 -6.97 15.19
CA ARG A 138 4.38 -8.23 15.62
C ARG A 138 3.97 -8.11 17.07
N VAL A 139 2.66 -8.15 17.38
CA VAL A 139 2.14 -7.97 18.75
C VAL A 139 2.81 -8.96 19.71
N GLY A 140 2.92 -10.23 19.32
CA GLY A 140 3.57 -11.24 20.15
C GLY A 140 5.03 -10.90 20.47
N ALA A 141 5.81 -10.47 19.49
CA ALA A 141 7.21 -10.06 19.67
C ALA A 141 7.33 -8.79 20.53
N THR A 142 6.43 -7.83 20.35
CA THR A 142 6.38 -6.59 21.16
C THR A 142 6.04 -6.93 22.61
N VAL A 143 4.98 -7.71 22.85
CA VAL A 143 4.60 -8.14 24.20
C VAL A 143 5.73 -8.93 24.87
N PHE A 144 6.35 -9.86 24.14
CA PHE A 144 7.50 -10.61 24.63
C PHE A 144 8.66 -9.67 25.04
N SER A 145 9.01 -8.69 24.21
CA SER A 145 10.08 -7.73 24.51
C SER A 145 9.73 -6.82 25.70
N CYS A 146 8.45 -6.45 25.86
CA CYS A 146 7.98 -5.68 27.01
C CYS A 146 8.08 -6.50 28.31
N VAL A 147 7.61 -7.75 28.29
CA VAL A 147 7.66 -8.66 29.45
C VAL A 147 9.12 -8.98 29.80
N ALA A 148 9.96 -9.27 28.82
CA ALA A 148 11.38 -9.53 29.03
C ALA A 148 12.09 -8.31 29.62
N GLY A 149 11.88 -7.11 29.06
CA GLY A 149 12.47 -5.87 29.54
C GLY A 149 12.07 -5.55 30.98
N LEU A 150 10.78 -5.70 31.30
CA LEU A 150 10.28 -5.51 32.68
C LEU A 150 10.86 -6.54 33.63
N GLY A 151 10.88 -7.83 33.22
CA GLY A 151 11.44 -8.91 34.02
C GLY A 151 12.93 -8.74 34.31
N ILE A 152 13.72 -8.32 33.31
CA ILE A 152 15.15 -8.02 33.47
C ILE A 152 15.33 -6.85 34.43
N TYR A 153 14.56 -5.77 34.25
CA TYR A 153 14.61 -4.61 35.13
C TYR A 153 14.36 -5.01 36.60
N VAL A 154 13.28 -5.75 36.86
CA VAL A 154 12.93 -6.24 38.19
C VAL A 154 14.03 -7.16 38.76
N ALA A 155 14.53 -8.11 37.97
CA ALA A 155 15.57 -9.05 38.40
C ALA A 155 16.88 -8.35 38.79
N VAL A 156 17.29 -7.32 38.04
CA VAL A 156 18.50 -6.53 38.29
C VAL A 156 18.31 -5.65 39.53
N MET A 157 17.13 -5.05 39.70
CA MET A 157 16.84 -4.07 40.77
C MET A 157 16.33 -4.70 42.06
N TRP A 158 15.87 -5.97 42.06
CA TRP A 158 15.29 -6.65 43.22
C TRP A 158 16.08 -6.50 44.55
N PRO A 159 17.43 -6.53 44.54
CA PRO A 159 18.19 -6.41 45.80
C PRO A 159 18.29 -4.96 46.33
N TYR A 160 17.80 -3.99 45.58
CA TYR A 160 17.88 -2.56 45.93
C TYR A 160 16.52 -2.07 46.41
N THR A 161 16.28 -2.03 47.72
CA THR A 161 15.03 -1.54 48.33
C THR A 161 15.10 -0.02 48.55
N THR A 162 15.08 0.81 47.49
CA THR A 162 14.98 2.25 47.67
C THR A 162 13.60 2.76 47.18
N PRO A 163 13.05 3.85 47.75
CA PRO A 163 11.75 4.42 47.32
C PRO A 163 11.64 4.70 45.82
N ASN A 164 12.77 4.99 45.17
CA ASN A 164 12.85 5.30 43.76
C ASN A 164 12.56 4.08 42.85
N HIS A 165 12.62 2.85 43.36
CA HIS A 165 12.34 1.66 42.57
C HIS A 165 10.86 1.57 42.17
N PHE A 166 9.95 1.99 43.06
CA PHE A 166 8.53 1.97 42.76
C PHE A 166 8.19 2.93 41.59
N THR A 167 8.73 4.14 41.63
CA THR A 167 8.51 5.12 40.55
C THR A 167 9.10 4.67 39.22
N SER A 168 10.31 4.12 39.24
CA SER A 168 10.97 3.61 38.01
C SER A 168 10.25 2.39 37.44
N THR A 169 9.78 1.46 38.31
CA THR A 169 9.00 0.31 37.89
C THR A 169 7.65 0.74 37.29
N ALA A 170 6.96 1.70 37.92
CA ALA A 170 5.72 2.26 37.41
C ALA A 170 5.92 2.95 36.05
N ALA A 171 7.02 3.70 35.89
CA ALA A 171 7.39 4.31 34.61
C ALA A 171 7.64 3.27 33.51
N MET A 172 8.31 2.15 33.84
CA MET A 172 8.56 1.06 32.89
C MET A 172 7.27 0.33 32.47
N VAL A 173 6.36 0.12 33.42
CA VAL A 173 5.02 -0.46 33.11
C VAL A 173 4.24 0.50 32.21
N GLY A 174 4.26 1.80 32.52
CA GLY A 174 3.64 2.83 31.68
C GLY A 174 4.21 2.85 30.26
N LEU A 175 5.54 2.81 30.13
CA LEU A 175 6.23 2.75 28.84
C LEU A 175 5.84 1.49 28.06
N ALA A 176 5.81 0.32 28.69
CA ALA A 176 5.39 -0.92 28.06
C ALA A 176 3.94 -0.83 27.54
N GLY A 177 3.04 -0.21 28.31
CA GLY A 177 1.66 0.05 27.91
C GLY A 177 1.58 0.98 26.67
N VAL A 178 2.33 2.08 26.68
CA VAL A 178 2.39 3.02 25.54
C VAL A 178 2.97 2.35 24.29
N VAL A 179 4.04 1.59 24.42
CA VAL A 179 4.67 0.87 23.30
C VAL A 179 3.71 -0.17 22.71
N ALA A 180 3.03 -0.95 23.56
CA ALA A 180 2.04 -1.92 23.12
C ALA A 180 0.86 -1.23 22.40
N TRP A 181 0.36 -0.13 22.96
CA TRP A 181 -0.74 0.65 22.39
C TRP A 181 -0.36 1.27 21.03
N LEU A 182 0.83 1.90 20.90
CA LEU A 182 1.34 2.42 19.65
C LEU A 182 1.48 1.33 18.59
N THR A 183 2.00 0.14 18.98
CA THR A 183 2.10 -1.00 18.07
C THR A 183 0.73 -1.46 17.58
N PHE A 184 -0.27 -1.49 18.48
CA PHE A 184 -1.65 -1.84 18.12
C PHE A 184 -2.25 -0.84 17.13
N ILE A 185 -2.12 0.46 17.39
CA ILE A 185 -2.65 1.53 16.52
C ILE A 185 -1.97 1.51 15.16
N THR A 186 -0.64 1.48 15.12
CA THR A 186 0.11 1.48 13.86
C THR A 186 -0.27 0.29 12.98
N ARG A 187 -0.48 -0.89 13.57
CA ARG A 187 -1.00 -2.06 12.86
C ARG A 187 -2.42 -1.89 12.34
N ARG A 188 -3.29 -1.32 13.16
CA ARG A 188 -4.67 -1.05 12.75
C ARG A 188 -4.70 -0.11 11.55
N LEU A 189 -3.90 0.96 11.58
CA LEU A 189 -3.77 1.91 10.47
C LEU A 189 -3.12 1.28 9.23
N ALA A 190 -2.08 0.48 9.41
CA ALA A 190 -1.41 -0.21 8.30
C ALA A 190 -2.36 -1.21 7.61
N ARG A 191 -3.18 -1.95 8.38
CA ARG A 191 -4.20 -2.84 7.81
C ARG A 191 -5.26 -2.06 7.03
N ALA A 192 -5.78 -0.98 7.61
CA ALA A 192 -6.78 -0.14 6.94
C ALA A 192 -6.25 0.42 5.61
N ARG A 193 -5.01 0.93 5.59
CA ARG A 193 -4.37 1.43 4.35
C ARG A 193 -4.18 0.34 3.30
N ARG A 194 -3.80 -0.88 3.70
CA ARG A 194 -3.63 -2.01 2.77
C ARG A 194 -4.95 -2.46 2.17
N THR A 195 -5.98 -2.59 2.99
CA THR A 195 -7.33 -2.94 2.51
C THR A 195 -7.82 -1.90 1.51
N ARG A 196 -7.61 -0.60 1.78
CA ARG A 196 -7.94 0.48 0.85
C ARG A 196 -7.17 0.35 -0.47
N GLY A 197 -5.84 0.15 -0.41
CA GLY A 197 -5.01 0.00 -1.61
C GLY A 197 -5.28 -1.27 -2.42
N MET A 198 -5.85 -2.32 -1.82
CA MET A 198 -6.35 -3.48 -2.56
C MET A 198 -7.71 -3.19 -3.21
N LEU A 199 -8.62 -2.58 -2.47
CA LEU A 199 -9.96 -2.23 -2.98
C LEU A 199 -9.90 -1.22 -4.13
N SER A 200 -9.00 -0.24 -4.09
CA SER A 200 -8.83 0.74 -5.17
C SER A 200 -8.30 0.14 -6.49
N ARG A 201 -7.81 -1.10 -6.48
CA ARG A 201 -7.49 -1.82 -7.72
C ARG A 201 -8.72 -2.43 -8.42
N PHE A 202 -9.81 -2.59 -7.70
CA PHE A 202 -11.03 -3.23 -8.20
C PHE A 202 -12.23 -2.30 -8.23
N LEU A 203 -12.16 -1.20 -7.49
CA LEU A 203 -13.24 -0.22 -7.36
C LEU A 203 -12.68 1.19 -7.58
N PRO A 204 -13.45 2.10 -8.21
CA PRO A 204 -13.08 3.51 -8.32
C PRO A 204 -12.80 4.12 -6.94
N ASP A 205 -11.88 5.09 -6.87
CA ASP A 205 -11.50 5.73 -5.60
C ASP A 205 -12.68 6.39 -4.89
N SER A 206 -13.61 6.99 -5.65
CA SER A 206 -14.86 7.58 -5.11
C SER A 206 -15.73 6.53 -4.39
N VAL A 207 -15.72 5.29 -4.84
CA VAL A 207 -16.45 4.17 -4.24
C VAL A 207 -15.73 3.68 -2.99
N VAL A 208 -14.40 3.60 -3.05
CA VAL A 208 -13.57 3.21 -1.90
C VAL A 208 -13.68 4.23 -0.77
N ASP A 209 -13.74 5.53 -1.09
CA ASP A 209 -13.90 6.61 -0.12
C ASP A 209 -15.29 6.57 0.52
N ALA A 210 -16.35 6.45 -0.28
CA ALA A 210 -17.72 6.32 0.22
C ALA A 210 -17.91 5.04 1.05
N ALA A 211 -17.25 3.92 0.69
CA ALA A 211 -17.26 2.68 1.49
C ALA A 211 -16.60 2.84 2.85
N HIS A 212 -15.69 3.78 2.98
CA HIS A 212 -15.02 4.06 4.26
C HIS A 212 -15.94 4.81 5.22
N ASP A 213 -16.74 5.75 4.69
CA ASP A 213 -17.60 6.61 5.50
C ASP A 213 -18.94 5.92 5.85
N ASP A 214 -19.57 5.24 4.90
CA ASP A 214 -20.76 4.43 5.12
C ASP A 214 -20.81 3.23 4.15
N PRO A 215 -20.32 2.04 4.55
CA PRO A 215 -20.36 0.84 3.71
C PRO A 215 -21.76 0.41 3.27
N LEU A 216 -22.79 0.74 4.05
CA LEU A 216 -24.19 0.39 3.75
C LEU A 216 -24.82 1.38 2.75
N ALA A 217 -24.48 2.65 2.80
CA ALA A 217 -24.95 3.64 1.85
C ALA A 217 -24.55 3.32 0.41
N LEU A 218 -23.34 2.80 0.21
CA LEU A 218 -22.89 2.34 -1.10
C LEU A 218 -23.72 1.21 -1.70
N LEU A 219 -24.21 0.32 -0.84
CA LEU A 219 -24.98 -0.86 -1.25
C LEU A 219 -26.43 -0.51 -1.59
N THR A 220 -26.92 0.63 -1.10
CA THR A 220 -28.36 0.97 -1.13
C THR A 220 -28.69 2.19 -1.96
N GLN A 221 -27.72 3.05 -2.31
CA GLN A 221 -27.98 4.33 -2.97
C GLN A 221 -27.47 4.34 -4.42
N ALA A 222 -28.35 3.89 -5.34
CA ALA A 222 -28.21 4.29 -6.74
C ALA A 222 -28.57 5.78 -6.88
N ARG A 223 -27.71 6.55 -7.56
CA ARG A 223 -27.95 7.99 -7.82
C ARG A 223 -28.03 8.28 -9.32
N SER A 224 -28.90 9.22 -9.68
CA SER A 224 -28.92 9.77 -11.02
C SER A 224 -27.85 10.86 -11.16
N ALA A 225 -27.14 10.85 -12.29
CA ALA A 225 -26.12 11.84 -12.60
C ALA A 225 -26.07 12.14 -14.11
N ASP A 226 -25.81 13.40 -14.47
CA ASP A 226 -25.49 13.77 -15.86
C ASP A 226 -23.99 13.57 -16.07
N VAL A 227 -23.64 12.68 -16.98
CA VAL A 227 -22.25 12.24 -17.23
C VAL A 227 -21.93 12.17 -18.70
N THR A 228 -20.66 12.09 -19.04
CA THR A 228 -20.23 11.63 -20.36
C THR A 228 -19.63 10.24 -20.24
N VAL A 229 -20.18 9.31 -21.01
CA VAL A 229 -19.72 7.94 -21.11
C VAL A 229 -18.78 7.83 -22.30
N LEU A 230 -17.66 7.14 -22.09
CA LEU A 230 -16.66 6.80 -23.10
C LEU A 230 -16.54 5.29 -23.20
N PHE A 231 -16.76 4.74 -24.39
CA PHE A 231 -16.36 3.41 -24.77
C PHE A 231 -15.12 3.47 -25.66
N THR A 232 -14.18 2.56 -25.45
CA THR A 232 -13.05 2.34 -26.37
C THR A 232 -12.94 0.86 -26.70
N ASP A 233 -12.45 0.55 -27.92
CA ASP A 233 -12.22 -0.83 -28.36
C ASP A 233 -11.00 -0.90 -29.30
N ILE A 234 -10.21 -2.00 -29.21
CA ILE A 234 -9.00 -2.18 -30.03
C ILE A 234 -9.38 -2.74 -31.40
N ARG A 235 -9.08 -2.02 -32.44
CA ARG A 235 -9.41 -2.45 -33.79
C ARG A 235 -8.58 -3.63 -34.25
N GLY A 236 -9.26 -4.68 -34.75
CA GLY A 236 -8.60 -5.86 -35.27
C GLY A 236 -7.99 -6.78 -34.22
N PHE A 237 -8.36 -6.61 -32.94
CA PHE A 237 -7.85 -7.40 -31.82
C PHE A 237 -8.06 -8.90 -32.02
N THR A 238 -9.24 -9.34 -32.49
CA THR A 238 -9.53 -10.76 -32.73
C THR A 238 -8.51 -11.38 -33.67
N THR A 239 -8.29 -10.78 -34.83
CA THR A 239 -7.31 -11.26 -35.83
C THR A 239 -5.88 -11.18 -35.28
N TRP A 240 -5.56 -10.14 -34.52
CA TRP A 240 -4.24 -9.98 -33.88
C TRP A 240 -3.99 -11.08 -32.84
N SER A 241 -4.99 -11.48 -32.06
CA SER A 241 -4.86 -12.46 -30.99
C SER A 241 -4.82 -13.92 -31.49
N GLU A 242 -5.44 -14.23 -32.63
CA GLU A 242 -5.49 -15.59 -33.19
C GLU A 242 -4.12 -16.23 -33.44
N SER A 243 -3.10 -15.42 -33.73
CA SER A 243 -1.74 -15.89 -34.05
C SER A 243 -0.78 -15.85 -32.86
N ARG A 244 -1.23 -15.57 -31.64
CA ARG A 244 -0.39 -15.32 -30.46
C ARG A 244 -0.74 -16.23 -29.30
N SER A 245 0.22 -16.43 -28.40
CA SER A 245 -0.02 -17.20 -27.18
C SER A 245 -0.92 -16.42 -26.22
N PRO A 246 -1.73 -17.10 -25.39
CA PRO A 246 -2.57 -16.46 -24.39
C PRO A 246 -1.81 -15.52 -23.44
N THR A 247 -0.56 -15.85 -23.13
CA THR A 247 0.30 -15.04 -22.26
C THR A 247 0.71 -13.73 -22.93
N GLU A 248 1.03 -13.76 -24.22
CA GLU A 248 1.36 -12.54 -25.00
C GLU A 248 0.14 -11.63 -25.14
N VAL A 249 -1.03 -12.23 -25.40
CA VAL A 249 -2.31 -11.50 -25.49
C VAL A 249 -2.61 -10.82 -24.17
N MET A 250 -2.51 -11.52 -23.05
CA MET A 250 -2.75 -10.97 -21.72
C MET A 250 -1.76 -9.85 -21.36
N SER A 251 -0.48 -10.04 -21.69
CA SER A 251 0.55 -9.04 -21.42
C SER A 251 0.28 -7.74 -22.20
N MET A 252 -0.07 -7.88 -23.49
CA MET A 252 -0.40 -6.73 -24.34
C MET A 252 -1.65 -6.01 -23.82
N LEU A 253 -2.74 -6.75 -23.51
CA LEU A 253 -3.96 -6.16 -22.98
C LEU A 253 -3.69 -5.40 -21.68
N ASN A 254 -2.94 -5.96 -20.75
CA ASN A 254 -2.58 -5.30 -19.49
C ASN A 254 -1.83 -3.99 -19.74
N ASN A 255 -0.90 -3.96 -20.70
CA ASN A 255 -0.12 -2.76 -21.01
C ASN A 255 -1.00 -1.68 -21.65
N VAL A 256 -1.78 -2.04 -22.65
CA VAL A 256 -2.65 -1.10 -23.38
C VAL A 256 -3.76 -0.58 -22.45
N GLN A 257 -4.49 -1.48 -21.78
CA GLN A 257 -5.57 -1.09 -20.88
C GLN A 257 -5.05 -0.25 -19.69
N GLY A 258 -3.86 -0.57 -19.16
CA GLY A 258 -3.21 0.25 -18.15
C GLY A 258 -2.89 1.66 -18.64
N ALA A 259 -2.44 1.81 -19.88
CA ALA A 259 -2.17 3.11 -20.50
C ALA A 259 -3.47 3.90 -20.75
N LEU A 260 -4.52 3.25 -21.29
CA LEU A 260 -5.83 3.89 -21.50
C LEU A 260 -6.46 4.34 -20.18
N ALA A 261 -6.43 3.49 -19.15
CA ALA A 261 -6.91 3.83 -17.80
C ALA A 261 -6.13 5.00 -17.20
N GLY A 262 -4.83 5.07 -17.43
CA GLY A 262 -4.00 6.21 -17.05
C GLY A 262 -4.44 7.53 -17.69
N GLU A 263 -4.86 7.49 -18.97
CA GLU A 263 -5.42 8.68 -19.63
C GLU A 263 -6.77 9.08 -19.02
N VAL A 264 -7.66 8.13 -18.76
CA VAL A 264 -8.94 8.39 -18.09
C VAL A 264 -8.70 9.06 -16.75
N ALA A 265 -7.81 8.53 -15.92
CA ALA A 265 -7.51 9.09 -14.61
C ALA A 265 -6.88 10.48 -14.68
N ARG A 266 -5.96 10.75 -15.62
CA ARG A 266 -5.33 12.06 -15.83
C ARG A 266 -6.35 13.15 -16.15
N HIS A 267 -7.42 12.82 -16.85
CA HIS A 267 -8.50 13.75 -17.19
C HIS A 267 -9.66 13.72 -16.17
N GLY A 268 -9.46 13.08 -15.00
CA GLY A 268 -10.45 13.03 -13.92
C GLY A 268 -11.70 12.21 -14.27
N GLY A 269 -11.57 11.22 -15.12
CA GLY A 269 -12.59 10.21 -15.40
C GLY A 269 -12.47 9.00 -14.48
N THR A 270 -13.47 8.16 -14.50
CA THR A 270 -13.55 6.89 -13.76
C THR A 270 -13.67 5.75 -14.75
N VAL A 271 -12.77 4.77 -14.67
CA VAL A 271 -12.94 3.50 -15.39
C VAL A 271 -13.97 2.66 -14.66
N ASP A 272 -15.03 2.29 -15.36
CA ASP A 272 -16.07 1.40 -14.83
C ASP A 272 -15.61 -0.06 -14.90
N LYS A 273 -15.27 -0.52 -16.09
CA LYS A 273 -14.76 -1.88 -16.33
C LYS A 273 -14.03 -2.02 -17.67
N PHE A 274 -13.27 -3.11 -17.78
CA PHE A 274 -12.76 -3.59 -19.06
C PHE A 274 -13.70 -4.67 -19.63
N LEU A 275 -13.95 -4.60 -20.91
CA LEU A 275 -14.88 -5.48 -21.65
C LEU A 275 -14.09 -6.22 -22.75
N GLY A 276 -13.33 -7.23 -22.34
CA GLY A 276 -12.38 -7.88 -23.24
C GLY A 276 -11.24 -6.93 -23.60
N ASP A 277 -11.14 -6.54 -24.87
CA ASP A 277 -10.20 -5.54 -25.38
C ASP A 277 -10.76 -4.10 -25.31
N GLY A 278 -12.03 -3.94 -24.96
CA GLY A 278 -12.67 -2.64 -24.76
C GLY A 278 -12.59 -2.11 -23.32
N MET A 279 -12.87 -0.82 -23.16
CA MET A 279 -12.96 -0.15 -21.86
C MET A 279 -14.21 0.73 -21.81
N LEU A 280 -14.92 0.65 -20.70
CA LEU A 280 -16.00 1.57 -20.33
C LEU A 280 -15.48 2.54 -19.26
N ALA A 281 -15.59 3.82 -19.52
CA ALA A 281 -15.29 4.89 -18.58
C ALA A 281 -16.38 5.96 -18.59
N PHE A 282 -16.47 6.73 -17.50
CA PHE A 282 -17.39 7.85 -17.43
C PHE A 282 -16.75 9.05 -16.72
N PHE A 283 -17.31 10.22 -17.01
CA PHE A 283 -16.87 11.52 -16.51
C PHE A 283 -18.06 12.25 -15.93
N GLU A 284 -17.95 12.72 -14.69
CA GLU A 284 -18.98 13.48 -14.01
C GLU A 284 -18.46 14.86 -13.52
N GLY A 285 -19.38 15.75 -13.18
CA GLY A 285 -19.04 17.08 -12.66
C GLY A 285 -18.70 18.10 -13.76
N PRO A 286 -18.03 19.21 -13.43
CA PRO A 286 -17.80 20.30 -14.38
C PRO A 286 -16.99 19.85 -15.58
N GLU A 287 -17.40 20.34 -16.77
CA GLU A 287 -16.69 20.11 -18.05
C GLU A 287 -16.49 18.63 -18.39
N HIS A 288 -17.36 17.73 -17.89
CA HIS A 288 -17.24 16.28 -18.10
C HIS A 288 -17.19 15.91 -19.59
N ALA A 289 -17.91 16.63 -20.47
CA ALA A 289 -17.89 16.39 -21.89
C ALA A 289 -16.54 16.77 -22.53
N ASP A 290 -15.96 17.89 -22.16
CA ASP A 290 -14.65 18.32 -22.65
C ASP A 290 -13.56 17.36 -22.22
N ARG A 291 -13.55 16.94 -20.95
CA ARG A 291 -12.59 15.99 -20.40
C ARG A 291 -12.68 14.62 -21.08
N ALA A 292 -13.89 14.17 -21.37
CA ALA A 292 -14.11 12.91 -22.07
C ALA A 292 -13.59 12.96 -23.53
N VAL A 293 -13.85 14.06 -24.24
CA VAL A 293 -13.33 14.26 -25.62
C VAL A 293 -11.80 14.32 -25.63
N ASP A 294 -11.19 15.06 -24.71
CA ASP A 294 -9.73 15.12 -24.59
C ASP A 294 -9.14 13.76 -24.25
N THR A 295 -9.81 12.98 -23.38
CA THR A 295 -9.41 11.61 -23.06
C THR A 295 -9.49 10.69 -24.26
N ALA A 296 -10.55 10.75 -25.06
CA ALA A 296 -10.67 9.94 -26.26
C ALA A 296 -9.49 10.20 -27.24
N VAL A 297 -9.12 11.46 -27.44
CA VAL A 297 -7.95 11.83 -28.26
C VAL A 297 -6.66 11.27 -27.64
N ALA A 298 -6.48 11.41 -26.33
CA ALA A 298 -5.30 10.89 -25.62
C ALA A 298 -5.21 9.36 -25.69
N CYS A 299 -6.33 8.65 -25.55
CA CYS A 299 -6.40 7.19 -25.66
C CYS A 299 -5.96 6.71 -27.06
N ILE A 300 -6.41 7.37 -28.12
CA ILE A 300 -6.01 7.01 -29.48
C ILE A 300 -4.51 7.25 -29.71
N ARG A 301 -3.99 8.37 -29.21
CA ARG A 301 -2.56 8.68 -29.32
C ARG A 301 -1.71 7.68 -28.56
N VAL A 302 -2.06 7.37 -27.30
CA VAL A 302 -1.29 6.43 -26.48
C VAL A 302 -1.37 5.01 -27.02
N ALA A 303 -2.53 4.58 -27.58
CA ALA A 303 -2.65 3.28 -28.23
C ALA A 303 -1.71 3.15 -29.44
N GLY A 304 -1.54 4.20 -30.23
CA GLY A 304 -0.60 4.23 -31.35
C GLY A 304 0.87 4.01 -30.96
N THR A 305 1.23 4.17 -29.70
CA THR A 305 2.59 3.86 -29.22
C THR A 305 2.83 2.35 -29.00
N PHE A 306 1.79 1.52 -29.05
CA PHE A 306 1.85 0.06 -28.90
C PHE A 306 1.70 -0.62 -30.27
N GLN A 307 2.81 -0.84 -30.97
CA GLN A 307 2.83 -1.60 -32.24
C GLN A 307 1.76 -1.14 -33.25
N ASP A 308 1.55 0.16 -33.38
CA ASP A 308 0.57 0.77 -34.28
C ASP A 308 -0.89 0.32 -34.04
N LEU A 309 -1.24 -0.03 -32.79
CA LEU A 309 -2.60 -0.38 -32.44
C LEU A 309 -3.54 0.81 -32.66
N LYS A 310 -4.67 0.54 -33.28
CA LYS A 310 -5.74 1.52 -33.46
C LYS A 310 -6.86 1.26 -32.46
N VAL A 311 -7.38 2.34 -31.89
CA VAL A 311 -8.51 2.30 -30.96
C VAL A 311 -9.65 3.12 -31.57
N GLY A 312 -10.87 2.60 -31.48
CA GLY A 312 -12.11 3.33 -31.70
C GLY A 312 -12.61 3.93 -30.39
N ALA A 313 -13.23 5.11 -30.43
CA ALA A 313 -13.83 5.74 -29.25
C ALA A 313 -15.24 6.26 -29.52
N GLY A 314 -16.21 5.83 -28.72
CA GLY A 314 -17.60 6.30 -28.77
C GLY A 314 -17.95 7.07 -27.50
N LEU A 315 -18.54 8.26 -27.66
CA LEU A 315 -18.89 9.15 -26.55
C LEU A 315 -20.37 9.55 -26.60
N GLN A 316 -21.04 9.50 -25.44
CA GLN A 316 -22.36 10.10 -25.28
C GLN A 316 -22.51 10.73 -23.92
N SER A 317 -23.16 11.91 -23.88
CA SER A 317 -23.51 12.59 -22.64
C SER A 317 -25.00 12.49 -22.36
N GLY A 318 -25.34 12.35 -21.11
CA GLY A 318 -26.72 12.31 -20.65
C GLY A 318 -26.86 11.70 -19.27
N GLU A 319 -28.11 11.60 -18.84
CA GLU A 319 -28.43 11.04 -17.53
C GLU A 319 -28.17 9.53 -17.47
N VAL A 320 -27.57 9.09 -16.37
CA VAL A 320 -27.32 7.68 -16.04
C VAL A 320 -27.63 7.43 -14.57
N VAL A 321 -27.82 6.18 -14.21
CA VAL A 321 -27.86 5.73 -12.82
C VAL A 321 -26.50 5.14 -12.46
N ILE A 322 -25.87 5.65 -11.42
CA ILE A 322 -24.59 5.18 -10.89
C ILE A 322 -24.87 4.45 -9.57
N GLY A 323 -24.42 3.22 -9.42
CA GLY A 323 -24.64 2.44 -8.20
C GLY A 323 -24.10 1.03 -8.26
N CYS A 324 -24.33 0.29 -7.17
CA CYS A 324 -24.00 -1.13 -7.10
C CYS A 324 -25.16 -2.00 -7.58
N LEU A 325 -24.87 -2.93 -8.47
CA LEU A 325 -25.79 -3.91 -9.00
C LEU A 325 -25.47 -5.31 -8.45
N GLY A 326 -26.48 -6.07 -8.06
CA GLY A 326 -26.36 -7.45 -7.59
C GLY A 326 -26.68 -7.61 -6.11
N GLN A 327 -26.80 -8.85 -5.65
CA GLN A 327 -27.08 -9.18 -4.25
C GLN A 327 -25.94 -9.96 -3.58
N GLN A 328 -25.42 -10.98 -4.26
CA GLN A 328 -24.33 -11.81 -3.74
C GLN A 328 -22.95 -11.37 -4.28
N ARG A 329 -22.93 -10.89 -5.52
CA ARG A 329 -21.77 -10.28 -6.16
C ARG A 329 -22.17 -8.88 -6.57
N LEU A 330 -21.59 -7.92 -5.90
CA LEU A 330 -21.82 -6.50 -6.18
C LEU A 330 -20.88 -6.04 -7.27
N GLU A 331 -21.43 -5.31 -8.23
CA GLU A 331 -20.68 -4.66 -9.29
C GLU A 331 -21.07 -3.18 -9.32
N PHE A 332 -20.11 -2.31 -9.07
CA PHE A 332 -20.32 -0.88 -9.26
C PHE A 332 -20.35 -0.59 -10.76
N THR A 333 -21.37 0.13 -11.23
CA THR A 333 -21.53 0.39 -12.65
C THR A 333 -22.43 1.59 -12.93
N VAL A 334 -22.35 2.08 -14.16
CA VAL A 334 -23.25 3.07 -14.73
C VAL A 334 -24.26 2.40 -15.66
N LEU A 335 -25.53 2.77 -15.51
CA LEU A 335 -26.63 2.20 -16.31
C LEU A 335 -27.47 3.33 -16.93
N GLY A 336 -27.89 3.15 -18.15
CA GLY A 336 -28.79 4.08 -18.85
C GLY A 336 -28.70 4.00 -20.37
N ASP A 337 -29.62 4.69 -21.05
CA ASP A 337 -29.63 4.78 -22.52
C ASP A 337 -28.36 5.47 -23.06
N THR A 338 -27.79 6.39 -22.28
CA THR A 338 -26.53 7.07 -22.58
C THR A 338 -25.38 6.08 -22.72
N VAL A 339 -25.31 5.04 -21.87
CA VAL A 339 -24.30 3.98 -21.91
C VAL A 339 -24.44 3.13 -23.17
N ASN A 340 -25.66 2.70 -23.45
CA ASN A 340 -25.95 1.92 -24.66
C ASN A 340 -25.66 2.70 -25.94
N THR A 341 -25.96 3.98 -25.94
CA THR A 341 -25.69 4.85 -27.07
C THR A 341 -24.19 5.01 -27.32
N ALA A 342 -23.38 5.29 -26.27
CA ALA A 342 -21.94 5.41 -26.38
C ALA A 342 -21.27 4.14 -26.94
N SER A 343 -21.71 2.96 -26.47
CA SER A 343 -21.24 1.65 -26.98
C SER A 343 -21.53 1.46 -28.48
N ARG A 344 -22.71 1.87 -28.91
CA ARG A 344 -23.08 1.78 -30.35
C ARG A 344 -22.29 2.77 -31.20
N LEU A 345 -22.05 3.97 -30.70
CA LEU A 345 -21.21 4.96 -31.37
C LEU A 345 -19.78 4.45 -31.52
N GLU A 346 -19.23 3.77 -30.50
CA GLU A 346 -17.93 3.13 -30.61
C GLU A 346 -17.91 2.15 -31.79
N SER A 347 -18.83 1.20 -31.82
CA SER A 347 -18.92 0.18 -32.89
C SER A 347 -19.04 0.83 -34.30
N MET A 348 -19.79 1.93 -34.43
CA MET A 348 -19.97 2.64 -35.68
C MET A 348 -18.72 3.41 -36.13
N THR A 349 -17.72 3.66 -35.27
CA THR A 349 -16.45 4.27 -35.66
C THR A 349 -15.75 3.50 -36.77
N LYS A 350 -15.91 2.16 -36.79
CA LYS A 350 -15.35 1.28 -37.82
C LYS A 350 -16.06 1.47 -39.15
N GLU A 351 -17.39 1.56 -39.12
CA GLU A 351 -18.22 1.68 -40.35
C GLU A 351 -18.01 3.04 -41.00
N LEU A 352 -17.92 4.10 -40.21
CA LEU A 352 -17.75 5.46 -40.69
C LEU A 352 -16.26 5.86 -40.94
N GLY A 353 -15.32 4.96 -40.60
CA GLY A 353 -13.90 5.19 -40.86
C GLY A 353 -13.27 6.28 -40.01
N VAL A 354 -13.88 6.65 -38.90
CA VAL A 354 -13.39 7.72 -37.99
C VAL A 354 -12.92 7.12 -36.68
N PRO A 355 -11.92 7.74 -36.01
CA PRO A 355 -11.41 7.21 -34.74
C PRO A 355 -12.30 7.54 -33.54
N ILE A 356 -13.06 8.64 -33.60
CA ILE A 356 -13.94 9.12 -32.53
C ILE A 356 -15.32 9.39 -33.11
N LEU A 357 -16.36 8.93 -32.41
CA LEU A 357 -17.74 9.34 -32.63
C LEU A 357 -18.35 9.86 -31.34
N ALA A 358 -18.80 11.09 -31.37
CA ALA A 358 -19.52 11.75 -30.29
C ALA A 358 -21.00 11.95 -30.68
N GLY A 359 -21.91 11.64 -29.81
CA GLY A 359 -23.32 11.92 -30.02
C GLY A 359 -23.69 13.38 -29.73
N ASP A 360 -24.93 13.74 -30.05
CA ASP A 360 -25.53 15.06 -29.86
C ASP A 360 -25.43 15.58 -28.43
N GLY A 361 -25.57 14.68 -27.44
CA GLY A 361 -25.42 15.03 -26.01
C GLY A 361 -24.03 15.54 -25.66
N VAL A 362 -22.96 15.04 -26.32
CA VAL A 362 -21.59 15.52 -26.15
C VAL A 362 -21.44 16.87 -26.90
N ALA A 363 -21.90 16.96 -28.13
CA ALA A 363 -21.76 18.18 -28.93
C ALA A 363 -22.44 19.38 -28.28
N SER A 364 -23.56 19.18 -27.59
CA SER A 364 -24.28 20.25 -26.89
C SER A 364 -23.63 20.72 -25.59
N ARG A 365 -22.76 19.91 -24.96
CA ARG A 365 -22.11 20.17 -23.66
C ARG A 365 -20.63 20.50 -23.79
N SER A 366 -19.97 20.04 -24.84
CA SER A 366 -18.54 20.26 -25.07
C SER A 366 -18.26 21.59 -25.74
N LYS A 367 -17.22 22.25 -25.27
CA LYS A 367 -16.62 23.43 -25.91
C LYS A 367 -15.56 23.05 -26.99
N ARG A 368 -15.24 21.75 -27.07
CA ARG A 368 -14.26 21.26 -28.07
C ARG A 368 -14.85 21.28 -29.45
N THR A 369 -14.02 21.60 -30.44
CA THR A 369 -14.44 21.57 -31.84
C THR A 369 -14.74 20.12 -32.25
N LEU A 370 -15.98 19.87 -32.62
CA LEU A 370 -16.49 18.61 -33.13
C LEU A 370 -17.12 18.86 -34.51
N GLU A 371 -16.72 18.07 -35.49
CA GLU A 371 -17.20 18.21 -36.88
C GLU A 371 -18.34 17.20 -37.11
N PRO A 372 -19.46 17.62 -37.75
CA PRO A 372 -20.56 16.71 -38.06
C PRO A 372 -20.09 15.68 -39.11
N VAL A 373 -20.37 14.40 -38.87
CA VAL A 373 -19.97 13.31 -39.79
C VAL A 373 -21.16 12.75 -40.55
N ALA A 374 -22.22 12.37 -39.81
CA ALA A 374 -23.38 11.72 -40.42
C ALA A 374 -24.61 11.83 -39.51
N GLU A 375 -25.78 11.63 -40.10
CA GLU A 375 -27.00 11.26 -39.38
C GLU A 375 -27.13 9.75 -39.33
N VAL A 376 -27.18 9.17 -38.14
CA VAL A 376 -27.23 7.72 -37.95
C VAL A 376 -28.51 7.28 -37.24
N SER A 377 -28.99 6.10 -37.57
CA SER A 377 -30.10 5.46 -36.85
C SER A 377 -29.55 4.56 -35.80
N ILE A 378 -29.82 4.86 -34.54
CA ILE A 378 -29.40 4.04 -33.40
C ILE A 378 -30.53 3.08 -33.03
N ARG A 379 -30.25 1.78 -33.00
CA ARG A 379 -31.24 0.75 -32.64
C ARG A 379 -31.89 1.08 -31.30
N GLY A 380 -33.23 1.15 -31.28
CA GLY A 380 -34.01 1.52 -30.08
C GLY A 380 -34.28 3.02 -29.94
N LYS A 381 -33.80 3.89 -30.82
CA LYS A 381 -34.20 5.28 -30.95
C LYS A 381 -35.07 5.49 -32.18
N ALA A 382 -36.20 6.21 -32.01
CA ALA A 382 -37.12 6.49 -33.09
C ALA A 382 -36.57 7.56 -34.06
N ALA A 383 -35.80 8.52 -33.55
CA ALA A 383 -35.21 9.61 -34.33
C ALA A 383 -33.76 9.28 -34.73
N LYS A 384 -33.36 9.74 -35.89
CA LYS A 384 -31.95 9.77 -36.28
C LYS A 384 -31.19 10.73 -35.40
N MET A 385 -29.91 10.39 -35.09
CA MET A 385 -28.99 11.21 -34.31
C MET A 385 -27.90 11.78 -35.20
N GLN A 386 -27.63 13.06 -35.06
CA GLN A 386 -26.44 13.65 -35.67
C GLN A 386 -25.21 13.22 -34.83
N VAL A 387 -24.20 12.67 -35.51
CA VAL A 387 -22.93 12.29 -34.85
C VAL A 387 -21.79 13.14 -35.36
N TYR A 388 -20.81 13.29 -34.48
CA TYR A 388 -19.70 14.20 -34.66
C TYR A 388 -18.38 13.45 -34.46
N SER A 389 -17.32 13.96 -35.10
CA SER A 389 -15.97 13.48 -34.90
C SER A 389 -15.04 14.63 -34.55
N ARG A 390 -13.89 14.25 -34.00
CA ARG A 390 -12.77 15.20 -33.80
C ARG A 390 -11.57 14.73 -34.61
N SER A 391 -11.01 15.66 -35.40
CA SER A 391 -9.75 15.42 -36.06
C SER A 391 -8.63 15.18 -35.06
N ILE A 392 -7.80 14.21 -35.36
CA ILE A 392 -6.59 13.90 -34.56
C ILE A 392 -5.42 14.25 -35.46
N ASP A 393 -4.71 15.33 -35.14
CA ASP A 393 -3.49 15.68 -35.86
C ASP A 393 -2.52 14.50 -35.81
N PRO A 394 -2.00 14.05 -36.96
CA PRO A 394 -0.96 13.03 -36.97
C PRO A 394 0.27 13.55 -36.18
N MET A 395 0.84 12.72 -35.33
CA MET A 395 2.12 13.03 -34.64
C MET A 395 3.26 13.05 -35.63
#